data_2ea8bb350279c3b817b392966e25f9fd
#
_entry.id   2ea8bb350279c3b817b392966e25f9fd
#
_cell.length_a   1.000
_cell.length_b   1.000
_cell.length_c   1.000
_cell.angle_alpha   90.00
_cell.angle_beta   90.00
_cell.angle_gamma   90.00
#
_symmetry.space_group_name_H-M   'P 1'
#
loop_
_entity.id
_entity.type
_entity.pdbx_description
1 polymer ?
#
loop_
_entity_poly.entity_id
_entity_poly.type
_entity_poly.pdbx_seq_one_letter_code
_entity_poly.pdbx_strand_id
1 'polypeptide(L)'
;INFSNDESCNLKCPSCRTTKLLYTSGPLYDKRKAINDKMIEMFLTTPTDRHFGIFVTGSGDPWASKIYRDMLYNLNGEDFPNLSITMQTNGVMYTPKLWNRISNIHDNLTDCRISFDAATKDTYENKTRLNGDWDLLLSNCTFLDGKRAEFPKFRIIYDFVVQYDNYKEMKQYIELVTEMYPNHHQICFSMVSDWGTWNPAQYNEKCIWKDDHPDHQAFLDC
;
A
#
# COMPACT_ATOMS: atom_id res chain seq x y z
N ILE A 1 14.13 -0.66 -8.83
CA ILE A 1 13.45 -1.77 -9.54
C ILE A 1 12.02 -1.82 -9.04
N ASN A 2 11.04 -1.90 -9.93
CA ASN A 2 9.63 -1.94 -9.54
C ASN A 2 9.04 -3.33 -9.79
N PHE A 3 8.59 -3.99 -8.72
CA PHE A 3 7.86 -5.25 -8.77
C PHE A 3 6.35 -4.95 -8.77
N SER A 4 5.76 -4.80 -9.95
CA SER A 4 4.33 -4.47 -10.14
C SER A 4 3.61 -5.43 -11.11
N ASN A 5 4.13 -6.66 -11.23
CA ASN A 5 3.66 -7.67 -12.19
C ASN A 5 2.53 -8.57 -11.66
N ASP A 6 2.11 -8.41 -10.37
CA ASP A 6 0.97 -9.15 -9.80
C ASP A 6 -0.05 -8.20 -9.14
N GLU A 7 -1.29 -8.25 -9.62
CA GLU A 7 -2.41 -7.43 -9.13
C GLU A 7 -3.19 -8.07 -7.99
N SER A 8 -2.70 -9.18 -7.40
CA SER A 8 -3.39 -9.82 -6.28
C SER A 8 -3.57 -8.86 -5.11
N CYS A 9 -4.81 -8.74 -4.62
CA CYS A 9 -5.17 -7.86 -3.51
C CYS A 9 -6.35 -8.45 -2.73
N ASN A 10 -6.32 -8.30 -1.41
CA ASN A 10 -7.39 -8.73 -0.51
C ASN A 10 -8.58 -7.75 -0.48
N LEU A 11 -8.44 -6.55 -1.03
CA LEU A 11 -9.49 -5.53 -1.08
C LEU A 11 -10.15 -5.43 -2.47
N LYS A 12 -11.28 -4.69 -2.51
CA LYS A 12 -12.07 -4.37 -3.69
C LYS A 12 -12.38 -2.86 -3.70
N CYS A 13 -11.34 -2.04 -3.75
CA CYS A 13 -11.49 -0.59 -3.76
C CYS A 13 -12.16 -0.13 -5.07
N PRO A 14 -13.25 0.65 -5.03
CA PRO A 14 -13.99 1.06 -6.24
C PRO A 14 -13.13 1.81 -7.25
N SER A 15 -12.16 2.60 -6.77
CA SER A 15 -11.22 3.35 -7.62
C SER A 15 -10.21 2.47 -8.36
N CYS A 16 -10.02 1.20 -7.96
CA CYS A 16 -8.94 0.36 -8.44
C CYS A 16 -9.42 -0.90 -9.15
N ARG A 17 -10.51 -1.54 -8.68
CA ARG A 17 -10.98 -2.82 -9.20
C ARG A 17 -12.44 -3.11 -8.88
N THR A 18 -13.09 -3.84 -9.76
CA THR A 18 -14.50 -4.25 -9.61
C THR A 18 -14.67 -5.56 -8.85
N THR A 19 -13.62 -6.39 -8.80
CA THR A 19 -13.62 -7.70 -8.13
C THR A 19 -12.35 -7.91 -7.32
N LYS A 20 -12.44 -8.73 -6.26
CA LYS A 20 -11.26 -9.17 -5.51
C LYS A 20 -10.44 -10.12 -6.39
N LEU A 21 -9.13 -9.85 -6.48
CA LEU A 21 -8.20 -10.63 -7.30
C LEU A 21 -7.16 -11.30 -6.40
N LEU A 22 -7.13 -12.64 -6.42
CA LEU A 22 -6.11 -13.43 -5.71
C LEU A 22 -5.65 -14.56 -6.62
N TYR A 23 -4.44 -14.43 -7.14
CA TYR A 23 -3.83 -15.44 -8.00
C TYR A 23 -2.88 -16.31 -7.20
N THR A 24 -3.21 -17.59 -7.04
CA THR A 24 -2.41 -18.56 -6.27
C THR A 24 -1.98 -19.76 -7.10
N SER A 25 -2.57 -19.96 -8.30
CA SER A 25 -2.29 -21.03 -9.26
C SER A 25 -2.90 -20.70 -10.63
N GLY A 26 -2.57 -21.50 -11.63
CA GLY A 26 -3.10 -21.42 -12.98
C GLY A 26 -2.29 -20.53 -13.94
N PRO A 27 -2.65 -20.49 -15.24
CA PRO A 27 -1.79 -19.93 -16.29
C PRO A 27 -1.39 -18.48 -16.07
N LEU A 28 -2.27 -17.65 -15.51
CA LEU A 28 -1.98 -16.25 -15.24
C LEU A 28 -1.01 -16.09 -14.05
N TYR A 29 -1.21 -16.87 -12.99
CA TYR A 29 -0.26 -16.93 -11.88
C TYR A 29 1.11 -17.41 -12.37
N ASP A 30 1.17 -18.48 -13.15
CA ASP A 30 2.43 -19.05 -13.66
C ASP A 30 3.20 -18.03 -14.51
N LYS A 31 2.48 -17.31 -15.40
CA LYS A 31 3.07 -16.23 -16.21
C LYS A 31 3.65 -15.11 -15.36
N ARG A 32 2.91 -14.64 -14.34
CA ARG A 32 3.35 -13.57 -13.43
C ARG A 32 4.52 -14.01 -12.57
N LYS A 33 4.45 -15.26 -12.07
CA LYS A 33 5.55 -15.87 -11.32
C LYS A 33 6.81 -15.97 -12.16
N ALA A 34 6.73 -16.41 -13.40
CA ALA A 34 7.88 -16.49 -14.29
C ALA A 34 8.55 -15.13 -14.54
N ILE A 35 7.75 -14.05 -14.67
CA ILE A 35 8.29 -12.69 -14.76
C ILE A 35 9.02 -12.32 -13.46
N ASN A 36 8.40 -12.57 -12.31
CA ASN A 36 8.98 -12.28 -11.02
C ASN A 36 10.27 -13.06 -10.77
N ASP A 37 10.27 -14.36 -11.07
CA ASP A 37 11.44 -15.22 -10.93
C ASP A 37 12.62 -14.72 -11.78
N LYS A 38 12.34 -14.26 -13.01
CA LYS A 38 13.37 -13.67 -13.86
C LYS A 38 13.90 -12.34 -13.30
N MET A 39 13.06 -11.52 -12.70
CA MET A 39 13.51 -10.28 -12.02
C MET A 39 14.38 -10.62 -10.81
N ILE A 40 13.99 -11.64 -10.02
CA ILE A 40 14.81 -12.12 -8.90
C ILE A 40 16.15 -12.62 -9.41
N GLU A 41 16.18 -13.45 -10.44
CA GLU A 41 17.40 -13.95 -11.06
C GLU A 41 18.34 -12.81 -11.49
N MET A 42 17.80 -11.76 -12.09
CA MET A 42 18.59 -10.63 -12.58
C MET A 42 19.16 -9.74 -11.49
N PHE A 43 18.46 -9.59 -10.36
CA PHE A 43 18.76 -8.52 -9.40
C PHE A 43 18.99 -8.99 -7.96
N LEU A 44 18.53 -10.17 -7.58
CA LEU A 44 18.46 -10.61 -6.19
C LEU A 44 19.07 -11.99 -5.93
N THR A 45 19.92 -12.49 -6.82
CA THR A 45 20.61 -13.79 -6.65
C THR A 45 22.09 -13.66 -6.36
N THR A 46 22.72 -12.60 -6.86
CA THR A 46 24.16 -12.37 -6.65
C THR A 46 24.36 -11.35 -5.53
N PRO A 47 24.93 -11.75 -4.39
CA PRO A 47 25.24 -10.84 -3.30
C PRO A 47 26.03 -9.62 -3.78
N THR A 48 25.66 -8.44 -3.31
CA THR A 48 26.30 -7.19 -3.73
C THR A 48 26.15 -6.11 -2.66
N ASP A 49 27.17 -5.27 -2.53
CA ASP A 49 27.19 -4.06 -1.70
C ASP A 49 26.71 -2.81 -2.44
N ARG A 50 26.28 -2.94 -3.68
CA ARG A 50 25.75 -1.81 -4.47
C ARG A 50 24.49 -1.24 -3.85
N HIS A 51 24.36 0.08 -3.91
CA HIS A 51 23.14 0.77 -3.55
C HIS A 51 22.07 0.60 -4.63
N PHE A 52 20.97 -0.03 -4.30
CA PHE A 52 19.79 -0.09 -5.16
C PHE A 52 18.52 -0.23 -4.35
N GLY A 53 17.39 0.10 -4.95
CA GLY A 53 16.07 -0.01 -4.32
C GLY A 53 15.15 -0.94 -5.08
N ILE A 54 14.32 -1.65 -4.34
CA ILE A 54 13.14 -2.32 -4.87
C ILE A 54 11.89 -1.66 -4.32
N PHE A 55 10.91 -1.45 -5.20
CA PHE A 55 9.56 -1.05 -4.83
C PHE A 55 8.63 -2.23 -5.08
N VAL A 56 7.95 -2.67 -4.02
CA VAL A 56 7.05 -3.82 -4.11
C VAL A 56 5.61 -3.32 -4.08
N THR A 57 4.98 -3.56 -5.13
CA THR A 57 3.65 -3.31 -5.62
C THR A 57 3.20 -1.88 -5.93
N GLY A 58 2.84 -1.69 -7.20
CA GLY A 58 2.06 -0.56 -7.69
C GLY A 58 0.65 -0.96 -8.15
N SER A 59 0.29 -2.26 -8.19
CA SER A 59 -0.98 -2.72 -8.78
C SER A 59 -1.80 -3.67 -7.92
N GLY A 60 -1.23 -4.19 -6.83
CA GLY A 60 -1.89 -5.14 -5.94
C GLY A 60 -1.64 -4.81 -4.47
N ASP A 61 -1.44 -5.84 -3.66
CA ASP A 61 -0.96 -5.72 -2.28
C ASP A 61 0.15 -6.75 -2.05
N PRO A 62 1.33 -6.37 -1.50
CA PRO A 62 2.47 -7.28 -1.33
C PRO A 62 2.13 -8.49 -0.48
N TRP A 63 1.25 -8.30 0.50
CA TRP A 63 0.89 -9.33 1.46
C TRP A 63 -0.26 -10.22 0.99
N ALA A 64 -1.07 -9.76 0.04
CA ALA A 64 -2.07 -10.57 -0.66
C ALA A 64 -1.46 -11.38 -1.80
N SER A 65 -0.43 -10.87 -2.46
CA SER A 65 0.29 -11.58 -3.52
C SER A 65 1.12 -12.73 -2.96
N LYS A 66 0.83 -13.96 -3.40
CA LYS A 66 1.66 -15.12 -3.08
C LYS A 66 3.07 -14.97 -3.66
N ILE A 67 3.18 -14.40 -4.85
CA ILE A 67 4.45 -14.19 -5.56
C ILE A 67 5.37 -13.27 -4.76
N TYR A 68 4.87 -12.12 -4.32
CA TYR A 68 5.68 -11.16 -3.57
C TYR A 68 5.97 -11.63 -2.15
N ARG A 69 5.02 -12.30 -1.47
CA ARG A 69 5.29 -12.90 -0.16
C ARG A 69 6.41 -13.92 -0.26
N ASP A 70 6.34 -14.85 -1.23
CA ASP A 70 7.35 -15.89 -1.40
C ASP A 70 8.73 -15.25 -1.68
N MET A 71 8.79 -14.18 -2.49
CA MET A 71 10.02 -13.42 -2.72
C MET A 71 10.57 -12.82 -1.43
N LEU A 72 9.75 -12.07 -0.69
CA LEU A 72 10.19 -11.37 0.54
C LEU A 72 10.58 -12.35 1.66
N TYR A 73 9.92 -13.51 1.75
CA TYR A 73 10.25 -14.53 2.74
C TYR A 73 11.58 -15.24 2.47
N ASN A 74 11.99 -15.32 1.20
CA ASN A 74 13.20 -16.01 0.78
C ASN A 74 14.37 -15.08 0.48
N LEU A 75 14.15 -13.76 0.46
CA LEU A 75 15.23 -12.79 0.27
C LEU A 75 16.11 -12.76 1.52
N ASN A 76 17.42 -12.98 1.38
CA ASN A 76 18.37 -12.78 2.45
C ASN A 76 18.91 -11.34 2.41
N GLY A 77 18.50 -10.52 3.36
CA GLY A 77 18.89 -9.11 3.42
C GLY A 77 20.38 -8.89 3.66
N GLU A 78 21.06 -9.83 4.33
CA GLU A 78 22.51 -9.75 4.59
C GLU A 78 23.33 -9.83 3.31
N ASP A 79 22.83 -10.51 2.28
CA ASP A 79 23.49 -10.58 0.96
C ASP A 79 23.45 -9.22 0.22
N PHE A 80 22.61 -8.29 0.69
CA PHE A 80 22.33 -6.98 0.07
C PHE A 80 22.31 -5.84 1.11
N PRO A 81 23.43 -5.53 1.78
CA PRO A 81 23.43 -4.59 2.93
C PRO A 81 23.02 -3.16 2.56
N ASN A 82 23.10 -2.81 1.28
CA ASN A 82 22.70 -1.48 0.77
C ASN A 82 21.41 -1.52 -0.09
N LEU A 83 20.65 -2.61 -0.01
CA LEU A 83 19.32 -2.70 -0.60
C LEU A 83 18.33 -1.91 0.24
N SER A 84 17.53 -1.07 -0.42
CA SER A 84 16.37 -0.39 0.14
C SER A 84 15.08 -1.03 -0.35
N ILE A 85 14.23 -1.48 0.55
CA ILE A 85 12.92 -2.07 0.23
C ILE A 85 11.83 -1.07 0.59
N THR A 86 11.16 -0.56 -0.43
CA THR A 86 9.93 0.23 -0.31
C THR A 86 8.74 -0.64 -0.68
N MET A 87 7.68 -0.58 0.11
CA MET A 87 6.44 -1.28 -0.19
C MET A 87 5.23 -0.37 -0.06
N GLN A 88 4.21 -0.64 -0.88
CA GLN A 88 2.92 -0.01 -0.77
C GLN A 88 1.86 -1.07 -0.49
N THR A 89 1.13 -0.91 0.60
CA THR A 89 0.16 -1.89 1.10
C THR A 89 -1.11 -1.21 1.59
N ASN A 90 -2.21 -1.95 1.63
CA ASN A 90 -3.42 -1.51 2.33
C ASN A 90 -3.35 -1.73 3.86
N GLY A 91 -2.28 -2.32 4.38
CA GLY A 91 -2.03 -2.50 5.80
C GLY A 91 -2.80 -3.64 6.48
N VAL A 92 -3.94 -4.08 5.94
CA VAL A 92 -4.82 -5.07 6.61
C VAL A 92 -4.12 -6.41 6.85
N MET A 93 -3.26 -6.84 5.93
CA MET A 93 -2.53 -8.10 6.08
C MET A 93 -1.16 -7.97 6.73
N TYR A 94 -0.71 -6.76 7.06
CA TYR A 94 0.63 -6.52 7.64
C TYR A 94 0.65 -6.77 9.16
N THR A 95 0.32 -7.99 9.56
CA THR A 95 0.19 -8.42 10.96
C THR A 95 1.55 -8.64 11.65
N PRO A 96 1.60 -8.68 13.01
CA PRO A 96 2.80 -9.05 13.76
C PRO A 96 3.39 -10.40 13.33
N LYS A 97 2.53 -11.38 13.01
CA LYS A 97 2.97 -12.68 12.50
C LYS A 97 3.72 -12.56 11.18
N LEU A 98 3.23 -11.71 10.28
CA LEU A 98 3.86 -11.47 9.00
C LEU A 98 5.17 -10.70 9.17
N TRP A 99 5.20 -9.67 10.01
CA TRP A 99 6.43 -8.96 10.37
C TRP A 99 7.53 -9.94 10.81
N ASN A 100 7.25 -10.81 11.78
CA ASN A 100 8.22 -11.78 12.25
C ASN A 100 8.69 -12.74 11.14
N ARG A 101 7.86 -12.99 10.13
CA ARG A 101 8.20 -13.88 9.00
C ARG A 101 9.21 -13.26 8.02
N ILE A 102 9.36 -11.95 8.03
CA ILE A 102 10.31 -11.22 7.17
C ILE A 102 11.49 -10.64 7.96
N SER A 103 11.82 -11.23 9.11
CA SER A 103 12.93 -10.76 9.96
C SER A 103 14.27 -10.71 9.23
N ASN A 104 14.44 -11.54 8.21
CA ASN A 104 15.60 -11.58 7.32
C ASN A 104 15.86 -10.34 6.48
N ILE A 105 14.88 -9.41 6.40
CA ILE A 105 14.98 -8.17 5.61
C ILE A 105 14.63 -6.91 6.41
N HIS A 106 14.47 -6.98 7.73
CA HIS A 106 14.08 -5.79 8.52
C HIS A 106 15.02 -4.61 8.32
N ASP A 107 16.33 -4.84 8.26
CA ASP A 107 17.36 -3.80 8.10
C ASP A 107 17.37 -3.18 6.68
N ASN A 108 16.73 -3.86 5.72
CA ASN A 108 16.57 -3.36 4.36
C ASN A 108 15.26 -2.59 4.14
N LEU A 109 14.28 -2.70 5.07
CA LEU A 109 13.03 -1.96 4.97
C LEU A 109 13.28 -0.46 5.16
N THR A 110 12.87 0.35 4.18
CA THR A 110 13.02 1.81 4.23
C THR A 110 11.67 2.51 4.29
N ASP A 111 10.77 2.24 3.37
CA ASP A 111 9.48 2.89 3.32
C ASP A 111 8.34 1.88 3.29
N CYS A 112 7.36 2.08 4.15
CA CYS A 112 6.08 1.42 4.11
C CYS A 112 4.99 2.47 3.88
N ARG A 113 4.43 2.48 2.68
CA ARG A 113 3.29 3.33 2.33
C ARG A 113 2.02 2.56 2.61
N ILE A 114 1.21 3.09 3.53
CA ILE A 114 -0.08 2.49 3.92
C ILE A 114 -1.20 3.32 3.30
N SER A 115 -1.91 2.70 2.37
CA SER A 115 -3.05 3.31 1.70
C SER A 115 -4.29 3.22 2.59
N PHE A 116 -4.65 4.33 3.23
CA PHE A 116 -5.68 4.40 4.26
C PHE A 116 -7.03 4.93 3.73
N ASP A 117 -7.04 6.15 3.16
CA ASP A 117 -8.12 6.80 2.42
C ASP A 117 -9.42 7.08 3.21
N ALA A 118 -9.38 7.11 4.54
CA ALA A 118 -10.52 7.44 5.39
C ALA A 118 -10.08 7.84 6.79
N ALA A 119 -10.95 8.56 7.52
CA ALA A 119 -10.81 8.82 8.94
C ALA A 119 -11.90 8.13 9.77
N THR A 120 -12.85 7.50 9.11
CA THR A 120 -13.95 6.76 9.78
C THR A 120 -14.09 5.35 9.21
N LYS A 121 -14.58 4.45 10.06
CA LYS A 121 -14.87 3.06 9.69
C LYS A 121 -15.86 2.97 8.53
N ASP A 122 -16.90 3.79 8.54
CA ASP A 122 -17.93 3.79 7.49
C ASP A 122 -17.34 4.16 6.13
N THR A 123 -16.58 5.25 6.07
CA THR A 123 -15.93 5.65 4.81
C THR A 123 -14.91 4.62 4.35
N TYR A 124 -14.13 4.04 5.27
CA TYR A 124 -13.16 3.01 4.95
C TYR A 124 -13.82 1.77 4.35
N GLU A 125 -14.72 1.12 5.10
CA GLU A 125 -15.26 -0.20 4.74
C GLU A 125 -16.34 -0.14 3.65
N ASN A 126 -17.10 0.98 3.56
CA ASN A 126 -18.26 1.07 2.70
C ASN A 126 -18.10 1.98 1.48
N LYS A 127 -17.02 2.81 1.41
CA LYS A 127 -16.82 3.76 0.31
C LYS A 127 -15.48 3.60 -0.38
N THR A 128 -14.36 3.61 0.35
CA THR A 128 -13.02 3.69 -0.24
C THR A 128 -12.29 2.36 -0.30
N ARG A 129 -12.38 1.52 0.73
CA ARG A 129 -11.60 0.29 0.91
C ARG A 129 -12.49 -0.93 1.12
N LEU A 130 -13.42 -1.16 0.19
CA LEU A 130 -14.38 -2.28 0.29
C LEU A 130 -13.68 -3.62 0.54
N ASN A 131 -14.24 -4.43 1.43
CA ASN A 131 -13.68 -5.65 2.04
C ASN A 131 -12.47 -5.38 2.95
N GLY A 132 -12.21 -4.14 3.32
CA GLY A 132 -11.27 -3.81 4.36
C GLY A 132 -11.82 -4.17 5.75
N ASP A 133 -10.93 -4.23 6.71
CA ASP A 133 -11.23 -4.39 8.13
C ASP A 133 -10.56 -3.21 8.85
N TRP A 134 -11.37 -2.25 9.25
CA TRP A 134 -10.90 -1.02 9.90
C TRP A 134 -10.16 -1.29 11.20
N ASP A 135 -10.73 -2.12 12.05
CA ASP A 135 -10.17 -2.37 13.38
C ASP A 135 -8.83 -3.13 13.27
N LEU A 136 -8.74 -4.07 12.33
CA LEU A 136 -7.51 -4.78 12.05
C LEU A 136 -6.44 -3.86 11.43
N LEU A 137 -6.83 -2.95 10.53
CA LEU A 137 -5.92 -1.94 9.98
C LEU A 137 -5.32 -1.07 11.10
N LEU A 138 -6.17 -0.50 11.98
CA LEU A 138 -5.70 0.34 13.08
C LEU A 138 -4.76 -0.42 14.02
N SER A 139 -5.09 -1.66 14.36
CA SER A 139 -4.25 -2.54 15.19
C SER A 139 -2.88 -2.80 14.55
N ASN A 140 -2.86 -3.10 13.23
CA ASN A 140 -1.62 -3.32 12.50
C ASN A 140 -0.77 -2.05 12.40
N CYS A 141 -1.39 -0.89 12.15
CA CYS A 141 -0.70 0.40 12.12
C CYS A 141 -0.08 0.75 13.49
N THR A 142 -0.79 0.50 14.59
CA THR A 142 -0.25 0.68 15.96
C THR A 142 0.97 -0.21 16.19
N PHE A 143 0.89 -1.47 15.77
CA PHE A 143 2.03 -2.39 15.86
C PHE A 143 3.23 -1.89 15.05
N LEU A 144 3.02 -1.47 13.80
CA LEU A 144 4.07 -0.97 12.92
C LEU A 144 4.69 0.34 13.43
N ASP A 145 3.90 1.23 14.01
CA ASP A 145 4.37 2.47 14.63
C ASP A 145 5.35 2.17 15.79
N GLY A 146 5.06 1.15 16.60
CA GLY A 146 6.00 0.64 17.59
C GLY A 146 7.29 0.10 16.96
N LYS A 147 7.21 -0.60 15.82
CA LYS A 147 8.40 -1.10 15.11
C LYS A 147 9.26 0.00 14.51
N ARG A 148 8.67 1.11 14.11
CA ARG A 148 9.40 2.30 13.66
C ARG A 148 10.40 2.77 14.72
N ALA A 149 10.06 2.71 16.00
CA ALA A 149 10.96 3.09 17.09
C ALA A 149 12.15 2.11 17.22
N GLU A 150 11.95 0.82 16.95
CA GLU A 150 13.01 -0.21 16.97
C GLU A 150 13.91 -0.15 15.72
N PHE A 151 13.35 0.22 14.56
CA PHE A 151 14.02 0.25 13.26
C PHE A 151 14.01 1.67 12.68
N PRO A 152 14.96 2.56 13.02
CA PRO A 152 14.92 3.97 12.63
C PRO A 152 14.95 4.25 11.13
N LYS A 153 15.47 3.32 10.33
CA LYS A 153 15.43 3.42 8.86
C LYS A 153 14.05 3.13 8.28
N PHE A 154 13.22 2.38 8.99
CA PHE A 154 11.87 2.02 8.57
C PHE A 154 10.93 3.21 8.77
N ARG A 155 10.47 3.81 7.67
CA ARG A 155 9.60 4.97 7.66
C ARG A 155 8.19 4.54 7.28
N ILE A 156 7.19 5.00 8.03
CA ILE A 156 5.78 4.75 7.73
C ILE A 156 5.19 6.02 7.15
N ILE A 157 4.60 5.88 5.98
CA ILE A 157 3.95 6.94 5.23
C ILE A 157 2.49 6.57 5.08
N TYR A 158 1.60 7.43 5.54
CA TYR A 158 0.17 7.23 5.44
C TYR A 158 -0.38 7.98 4.22
N ASP A 159 -0.89 7.23 3.24
CA ASP A 159 -1.45 7.78 2.02
C ASP A 159 -2.97 7.94 2.12
N PHE A 160 -3.46 9.06 1.61
CA PHE A 160 -4.87 9.37 1.48
C PHE A 160 -5.16 9.82 0.05
N VAL A 161 -5.86 8.98 -0.71
CA VAL A 161 -6.30 9.30 -2.07
C VAL A 161 -7.62 10.06 -1.99
N VAL A 162 -7.54 11.37 -2.25
CA VAL A 162 -8.68 12.28 -2.16
C VAL A 162 -9.67 12.02 -3.30
N GLN A 163 -10.92 11.86 -2.94
CA GLN A 163 -12.06 11.72 -3.85
C GLN A 163 -13.33 12.27 -3.19
N TYR A 164 -14.40 12.40 -3.95
CA TYR A 164 -15.68 12.90 -3.45
C TYR A 164 -16.17 12.21 -2.16
N ASP A 165 -15.93 10.90 -2.03
CA ASP A 165 -16.46 10.13 -0.90
C ASP A 165 -15.73 10.38 0.44
N ASN A 166 -14.53 10.99 0.42
CA ASN A 166 -13.69 11.12 1.61
C ASN A 166 -13.08 12.51 1.86
N TYR A 167 -13.22 13.47 0.93
CA TYR A 167 -12.54 14.76 1.06
C TYR A 167 -12.85 15.51 2.37
N LYS A 168 -14.06 15.37 2.90
CA LYS A 168 -14.46 16.01 4.17
C LYS A 168 -13.74 15.44 5.40
N GLU A 169 -13.12 14.28 5.25
CA GLU A 169 -12.38 13.61 6.32
C GLU A 169 -10.89 13.97 6.35
N MET A 170 -10.38 14.81 5.44
CA MET A 170 -8.93 15.09 5.35
C MET A 170 -8.35 15.63 6.66
N LYS A 171 -9.01 16.62 7.28
CA LYS A 171 -8.58 17.16 8.58
C LYS A 171 -8.63 16.12 9.69
N GLN A 172 -9.75 15.41 9.81
CA GLN A 172 -9.92 14.34 10.79
C GLN A 172 -8.89 13.21 10.59
N TYR A 173 -8.51 12.93 9.34
CA TYR A 173 -7.47 11.95 9.04
C TYR A 173 -6.09 12.36 9.54
N ILE A 174 -5.72 13.63 9.39
CA ILE A 174 -4.47 14.16 9.94
C ILE A 174 -4.48 14.03 11.47
N GLU A 175 -5.56 14.40 12.13
CA GLU A 175 -5.74 14.28 13.57
C GLU A 175 -5.61 12.82 14.02
N LEU A 176 -6.35 11.90 13.38
CA LEU A 176 -6.30 10.45 13.65
C LEU A 176 -4.88 9.89 13.56
N VAL A 177 -4.17 10.15 12.44
CA VAL A 177 -2.83 9.62 12.23
C VAL A 177 -1.83 10.21 13.21
N THR A 178 -1.92 11.52 13.47
CA THR A 178 -0.98 12.21 14.37
C THR A 178 -1.15 11.75 15.83
N GLU A 179 -2.38 11.51 16.26
CA GLU A 179 -2.66 11.07 17.63
C GLU A 179 -2.34 9.58 17.84
N MET A 180 -2.71 8.72 16.87
CA MET A 180 -2.58 7.28 17.05
C MET A 180 -1.17 6.74 16.72
N TYR A 181 -0.46 7.40 15.79
CA TYR A 181 0.83 6.91 15.26
C TYR A 181 1.92 7.98 15.35
N PRO A 182 2.39 8.32 16.57
CA PRO A 182 3.32 9.44 16.78
C PRO A 182 4.69 9.25 16.11
N ASN A 183 5.06 8.02 15.75
CA ASN A 183 6.31 7.72 15.07
C ASN A 183 6.18 7.72 13.53
N HIS A 184 5.01 8.06 12.96
CA HIS A 184 4.86 8.14 11.51
C HIS A 184 5.86 9.12 10.89
N HIS A 185 6.25 8.88 9.63
CA HIS A 185 7.19 9.74 8.93
C HIS A 185 6.49 10.86 8.18
N GLN A 186 5.38 10.55 7.53
CA GLN A 186 4.69 11.48 6.63
C GLN A 186 3.23 11.07 6.42
N ILE A 187 2.38 12.08 6.21
CA ILE A 187 1.03 11.94 5.66
C ILE A 187 1.05 12.52 4.25
N CYS A 188 0.56 11.76 3.28
CA CYS A 188 0.53 12.16 1.88
C CYS A 188 -0.91 12.18 1.36
N PHE A 189 -1.29 13.30 0.74
CA PHE A 189 -2.52 13.42 -0.01
C PHE A 189 -2.23 13.34 -1.51
N SER A 190 -3.05 12.59 -2.25
CA SER A 190 -3.00 12.54 -3.70
C SER A 190 -4.42 12.51 -4.26
N MET A 191 -4.59 12.92 -5.50
CA MET A 191 -5.90 12.89 -6.16
C MET A 191 -6.17 11.51 -6.74
N VAL A 192 -7.44 11.06 -6.74
CA VAL A 192 -7.81 9.78 -7.34
C VAL A 192 -7.52 9.79 -8.84
N SER A 193 -6.94 8.71 -9.32
CA SER A 193 -6.65 8.49 -10.74
C SER A 193 -7.66 7.49 -11.33
N ASP A 194 -7.91 7.62 -12.63
CA ASP A 194 -8.72 6.64 -13.37
C ASP A 194 -7.92 5.37 -13.64
N TRP A 195 -8.37 4.27 -13.04
CA TRP A 195 -7.83 2.92 -13.26
C TRP A 195 -8.75 2.08 -14.16
N GLY A 196 -9.69 2.72 -14.86
CA GLY A 196 -10.62 2.05 -15.77
C GLY A 196 -11.75 1.29 -15.08
N THR A 197 -12.06 1.62 -13.83
CA THR A 197 -13.18 1.01 -13.08
C THR A 197 -14.46 1.78 -13.21
N TRP A 198 -14.40 3.06 -13.55
CA TRP A 198 -15.50 3.97 -13.72
C TRP A 198 -15.67 4.39 -15.17
N ASN A 199 -16.90 4.69 -15.57
CA ASN A 199 -17.10 5.43 -16.82
C ASN A 199 -16.70 6.91 -16.61
N PRO A 200 -16.54 7.71 -17.70
CA PRO A 200 -16.08 9.08 -17.59
C PRO A 200 -16.95 9.97 -16.68
N ALA A 201 -18.27 9.77 -16.66
CA ALA A 201 -19.17 10.55 -15.80
C ALA A 201 -18.97 10.19 -14.32
N GLN A 202 -18.88 8.90 -14.00
CA GLN A 202 -18.60 8.43 -12.65
C GLN A 202 -17.22 8.90 -12.16
N TYR A 203 -16.20 8.84 -13.01
CA TYR A 203 -14.87 9.34 -12.66
C TYR A 203 -14.88 10.85 -12.38
N ASN A 204 -15.56 11.63 -13.21
CA ASN A 204 -15.70 13.08 -13.00
C ASN A 204 -16.40 13.40 -11.67
N GLU A 205 -17.43 12.64 -11.29
CA GLU A 205 -18.08 12.76 -9.98
C GLU A 205 -17.12 12.52 -8.80
N LYS A 206 -16.08 11.68 -8.96
CA LYS A 206 -15.08 11.45 -7.92
C LYS A 206 -14.01 12.54 -7.84
N CYS A 207 -13.85 13.33 -8.91
CA CYS A 207 -12.79 14.34 -9.05
C CYS A 207 -13.17 15.68 -8.39
N ILE A 208 -13.38 15.68 -7.07
CA ILE A 208 -13.79 16.84 -6.28
C ILE A 208 -12.89 18.08 -6.45
N TRP A 209 -11.62 17.88 -6.82
CA TRP A 209 -10.63 18.96 -7.01
C TRP A 209 -10.76 19.72 -8.34
N LYS A 210 -11.59 19.25 -9.26
CA LYS A 210 -11.79 19.93 -10.53
C LYS A 210 -12.63 21.20 -10.35
N ASP A 211 -12.22 22.29 -10.97
CA ASP A 211 -12.86 23.60 -10.85
C ASP A 211 -14.33 23.59 -11.30
N ASP A 212 -14.69 22.69 -12.22
CA ASP A 212 -16.06 22.50 -12.71
C ASP A 212 -16.91 21.52 -11.90
N HIS A 213 -16.35 20.93 -10.82
CA HIS A 213 -17.12 20.04 -9.96
C HIS A 213 -18.12 20.84 -9.11
N PRO A 214 -19.41 20.41 -9.01
CA PRO A 214 -20.44 21.14 -8.27
C PRO A 214 -20.08 21.51 -6.83
N ASP A 215 -19.34 20.62 -6.15
CA ASP A 215 -18.93 20.80 -4.76
C ASP A 215 -17.47 21.24 -4.61
N HIS A 216 -16.83 21.76 -5.69
CA HIS A 216 -15.42 22.16 -5.64
C HIS A 216 -15.15 23.21 -4.55
N GLN A 217 -16.03 24.19 -4.35
CA GLN A 217 -15.86 25.19 -3.30
C GLN A 217 -15.86 24.54 -1.90
N ALA A 218 -16.72 23.56 -1.67
CA ALA A 218 -16.75 22.83 -0.40
C ALA A 218 -15.46 22.02 -0.15
N PHE A 219 -14.79 21.60 -1.21
CA PHE A 219 -13.47 20.98 -1.11
C PHE A 219 -12.37 22.00 -0.75
N LEU A 220 -12.42 23.21 -1.32
CA LEU A 220 -11.46 24.27 -0.98
C LEU A 220 -11.62 24.79 0.45
N ASP A 221 -12.81 24.66 1.01
CA ASP A 221 -13.13 25.10 2.38
C ASP A 221 -12.76 24.07 3.47
N CYS A 222 -12.29 22.87 3.08
CA CYS A 222 -11.83 21.80 4.00
C CYS A 222 -10.38 21.99 4.42
#